data_f160f7129409c03fcd3e533589b71330
#
_entry.id   f160f7129409c03fcd3e533589b71330
#
_cell.length_a   1.000
_cell.length_b   1.000
_cell.length_c   1.000
_cell.angle_alpha   90.00
_cell.angle_beta   90.00
_cell.angle_gamma   90.00
#
_symmetry.space_group_name_H-M   'P 1'
#
loop_
_entity.id
_entity.type
_entity.pdbx_description
1 polymer ?
#
loop_
_entity_poly.entity_id
_entity_poly.type
_entity_poly.pdbx_seq_one_letter_code
_entity_poly.pdbx_strand_id
1 'polypeptide(L)'
;STMEATVGAARKIAEAGVLDVISVAPDQNAQECFFRPEEMDSALDGAGGAPIRCRDDLRALYEATRCGNHPLLRVYSGTRDLVSWAEMSAETVHNAWGAIPLCWYTALDGRSTRAPEDGIRENQQAMRWHAERGIPVEVNEAHHWSLREAHDTIAVVMAYLAAYNAKKMGVTDYVAQYMFNTPPTTYGAMDLAKMLAKNELIESLHDDRFSSVRQVRAGLLSLSPRMDVAKGQLAASTALALAVKPHIIHVVGYCEGDHAADADDVIESCRIVQGVLRNCLFGMPEMPADPTVEERKQELLSEARMLLDAI
;
A
#
# COMPACT_ATOMS: atom_id res chain seq x y z
N SER A 1 15.58 -6.08 -12.93
CA SER A 1 16.51 -5.45 -11.95
C SER A 1 17.39 -6.51 -11.32
N THR A 2 18.53 -6.09 -10.76
CA THR A 2 19.42 -6.95 -9.96
C THR A 2 19.35 -6.54 -8.49
N MET A 3 19.72 -7.43 -7.56
CA MET A 3 19.76 -7.09 -6.14
C MET A 3 20.77 -5.97 -5.86
N GLU A 4 21.93 -5.98 -6.53
CA GLU A 4 22.94 -4.93 -6.43
C GLU A 4 22.39 -3.55 -6.85
N ALA A 5 21.65 -3.48 -7.96
CA ALA A 5 21.02 -2.25 -8.42
C ALA A 5 19.96 -1.77 -7.41
N THR A 6 19.19 -2.68 -6.82
CA THR A 6 18.18 -2.36 -5.79
C THR A 6 18.83 -1.79 -4.53
N VAL A 7 19.93 -2.40 -4.06
CA VAL A 7 20.69 -1.92 -2.90
C VAL A 7 21.31 -0.54 -3.18
N GLY A 8 21.89 -0.35 -4.39
CA GLY A 8 22.41 0.94 -4.81
C GLY A 8 21.35 2.04 -4.87
N ALA A 9 20.16 1.71 -5.40
CA ALA A 9 19.02 2.63 -5.45
C ALA A 9 18.54 3.01 -4.03
N ALA A 10 18.43 2.03 -3.13
CA ALA A 10 18.02 2.28 -1.75
C ALA A 10 18.99 3.22 -1.03
N ARG A 11 20.31 3.04 -1.22
CA ARG A 11 21.35 3.94 -0.69
C ARG A 11 21.20 5.36 -1.23
N LYS A 12 21.08 5.52 -2.55
CA LYS A 12 20.91 6.82 -3.20
C LYS A 12 19.69 7.58 -2.73
N ILE A 13 18.57 6.88 -2.54
CA ILE A 13 17.32 7.45 -2.01
C ILE A 13 17.51 7.90 -0.54
N ALA A 14 18.15 7.07 0.29
CA ALA A 14 18.45 7.42 1.67
C ALA A 14 19.37 8.66 1.78
N GLU A 15 20.43 8.73 0.96
CA GLU A 15 21.35 9.88 0.89
C GLU A 15 20.62 11.17 0.47
N ALA A 16 19.62 11.06 -0.41
CA ALA A 16 18.83 12.21 -0.85
C ALA A 16 17.92 12.79 0.26
N GLY A 17 17.60 12.02 1.30
CA GLY A 17 16.83 12.46 2.46
C GLY A 17 15.41 12.97 2.15
N VAL A 18 14.77 12.43 1.11
CA VAL A 18 13.48 12.94 0.59
C VAL A 18 12.25 12.21 1.13
N LEU A 19 12.45 11.14 1.90
CA LEU A 19 11.37 10.31 2.45
C LEU A 19 11.78 9.68 3.78
N ASP A 20 10.80 9.23 4.56
CA ASP A 20 10.99 8.66 5.90
C ASP A 20 10.97 7.12 5.89
N VAL A 21 10.33 6.52 4.89
CA VAL A 21 10.20 5.06 4.74
C VAL A 21 10.39 4.66 3.29
N ILE A 22 11.35 3.78 3.01
CA ILE A 22 11.51 3.16 1.68
C ILE A 22 10.65 1.90 1.62
N SER A 23 9.72 1.87 0.65
CA SER A 23 8.91 0.70 0.37
C SER A 23 9.55 -0.18 -0.70
N VAL A 24 9.75 -1.46 -0.41
CA VAL A 24 10.32 -2.44 -1.32
C VAL A 24 9.30 -3.56 -1.55
N ALA A 25 8.99 -3.84 -2.81
CA ALA A 25 8.23 -5.02 -3.19
C ALA A 25 9.21 -6.10 -3.65
N PRO A 26 9.14 -7.33 -3.11
CA PRO A 26 9.84 -8.48 -3.68
C PRO A 26 9.29 -8.81 -5.08
N ASP A 27 10.09 -9.44 -5.93
CA ASP A 27 9.60 -9.95 -7.21
C ASP A 27 8.65 -11.15 -7.01
N GLN A 28 8.01 -11.62 -8.09
CA GLN A 28 7.02 -12.70 -8.02
C GLN A 28 7.62 -13.99 -7.44
N ASN A 29 8.86 -14.33 -7.78
CA ASN A 29 9.55 -15.49 -7.22
C ASN A 29 9.71 -15.38 -5.70
N ALA A 30 10.19 -14.26 -5.19
CA ALA A 30 10.35 -14.04 -3.76
C ALA A 30 9.00 -13.95 -3.03
N GLN A 31 7.98 -13.38 -3.68
CA GLN A 31 6.64 -13.31 -3.08
C GLN A 31 6.02 -14.69 -2.86
N GLU A 32 6.18 -15.62 -3.77
CA GLU A 32 5.50 -16.92 -3.70
C GLU A 32 6.42 -18.07 -3.27
N CYS A 33 7.68 -18.04 -3.66
CA CYS A 33 8.57 -19.19 -3.57
C CYS A 33 9.83 -18.95 -2.72
N PHE A 34 9.94 -17.85 -1.94
CA PHE A 34 11.17 -17.54 -1.19
C PHE A 34 11.66 -18.71 -0.32
N PHE A 35 10.75 -19.41 0.35
CA PHE A 35 11.06 -20.55 1.20
C PHE A 35 11.05 -21.90 0.45
N ARG A 36 10.87 -21.87 -0.86
CA ARG A 36 10.86 -23.01 -1.79
C ARG A 36 11.61 -22.66 -3.07
N PRO A 37 12.92 -22.40 -3.00
CA PRO A 37 13.70 -21.92 -4.14
C PRO A 37 13.66 -22.87 -5.36
N GLU A 38 13.39 -24.15 -5.15
CA GLU A 38 13.20 -25.16 -6.20
C GLU A 38 11.93 -24.95 -7.04
N GLU A 39 10.95 -24.19 -6.55
CA GLU A 39 9.72 -23.81 -7.26
C GLU A 39 9.85 -22.52 -8.06
N MET A 40 10.98 -21.79 -7.93
CA MET A 40 11.21 -20.52 -8.62
C MET A 40 11.34 -20.71 -10.13
N ASP A 41 10.74 -19.80 -10.90
CA ASP A 41 10.91 -19.72 -12.36
C ASP A 41 11.83 -18.55 -12.70
N SER A 42 13.00 -18.85 -13.29
CA SER A 42 13.97 -17.83 -13.66
C SER A 42 13.43 -16.78 -14.65
N ALA A 43 12.37 -17.09 -15.40
CA ALA A 43 11.71 -16.13 -16.28
C ALA A 43 10.99 -15.00 -15.50
N LEU A 44 10.71 -15.23 -14.20
CA LEU A 44 10.05 -14.28 -13.30
C LEU A 44 11.04 -13.48 -12.43
N ASP A 45 12.34 -13.65 -12.63
CA ASP A 45 13.36 -12.91 -11.87
C ASP A 45 13.27 -11.41 -12.14
N GLY A 46 13.08 -10.64 -11.06
CA GLY A 46 12.87 -9.19 -11.12
C GLY A 46 11.50 -8.75 -11.64
N ALA A 47 10.59 -9.69 -11.92
CA ALA A 47 9.23 -9.38 -12.36
C ALA A 47 8.42 -8.77 -11.20
N GLY A 48 8.05 -7.50 -11.35
CA GLY A 48 7.21 -6.77 -10.40
C GLY A 48 7.90 -6.33 -9.11
N GLY A 49 9.23 -6.55 -8.94
CA GLY A 49 9.92 -6.14 -7.72
C GLY A 49 11.40 -6.48 -7.66
N ALA A 50 11.96 -6.41 -6.45
CA ALA A 50 13.34 -6.73 -6.15
C ALA A 50 13.57 -8.25 -6.10
N PRO A 51 14.62 -8.78 -6.73
CA PRO A 51 14.92 -10.21 -6.75
C PRO A 51 15.58 -10.68 -5.44
N ILE A 52 14.86 -10.59 -4.34
CA ILE A 52 15.33 -11.02 -3.02
C ILE A 52 15.37 -12.54 -2.98
N ARG A 53 16.53 -13.13 -2.68
CA ARG A 53 16.74 -14.58 -2.72
C ARG A 53 17.21 -15.16 -1.39
N CYS A 54 17.72 -14.33 -0.50
CA CYS A 54 18.20 -14.77 0.81
C CYS A 54 18.07 -13.67 1.87
N ARG A 55 18.28 -14.06 3.14
CA ARG A 55 18.28 -13.12 4.28
C ARG A 55 19.34 -12.02 4.15
N ASP A 56 20.45 -12.33 3.51
CA ASP A 56 21.56 -11.37 3.35
C ASP A 56 21.21 -10.25 2.34
N ASP A 57 20.33 -10.50 1.38
CA ASP A 57 19.80 -9.46 0.50
C ASP A 57 19.01 -8.42 1.30
N LEU A 58 18.20 -8.85 2.25
CA LEU A 58 17.46 -7.96 3.14
C LEU A 58 18.40 -7.18 4.08
N ARG A 59 19.42 -7.84 4.64
CA ARG A 59 20.44 -7.16 5.43
C ARG A 59 21.19 -6.11 4.63
N ALA A 60 21.56 -6.43 3.39
CA ALA A 60 22.23 -5.49 2.49
C ALA A 60 21.34 -4.26 2.21
N LEU A 61 20.04 -4.43 2.03
CA LEU A 61 19.09 -3.32 1.91
C LEU A 61 19.07 -2.47 3.19
N TYR A 62 18.99 -3.10 4.36
CA TYR A 62 19.00 -2.38 5.63
C TYR A 62 20.27 -1.56 5.80
N GLU A 63 21.43 -2.17 5.60
CA GLU A 63 22.74 -1.48 5.72
C GLU A 63 22.87 -0.33 4.70
N ALA A 64 22.38 -0.52 3.47
CA ALA A 64 22.40 0.52 2.45
C ALA A 64 21.62 1.77 2.85
N THR A 65 20.58 1.62 3.69
CA THR A 65 19.73 2.73 4.17
C THR A 65 20.25 3.37 5.46
N ARG A 66 21.38 2.90 6.03
CA ARG A 66 21.96 3.49 7.25
C ARG A 66 22.84 4.69 6.95
N CYS A 67 22.37 5.55 6.06
CA CYS A 67 22.99 6.81 5.65
C CYS A 67 21.90 7.88 5.44
N GLY A 68 22.31 9.10 5.14
CA GLY A 68 21.41 10.23 4.92
C GLY A 68 20.50 10.47 6.13
N ASN A 69 19.20 10.40 5.92
CA ASN A 69 18.20 10.53 7.01
C ASN A 69 17.83 9.20 7.68
N HIS A 70 18.52 8.11 7.37
CA HIS A 70 18.27 6.77 7.94
C HIS A 70 16.81 6.30 7.80
N PRO A 71 16.23 6.30 6.59
CA PRO A 71 14.84 5.93 6.42
C PRO A 71 14.56 4.51 6.94
N LEU A 72 13.35 4.31 7.44
CA LEU A 72 12.86 2.97 7.76
C LEU A 72 12.64 2.17 6.46
N LEU A 73 12.54 0.86 6.60
CA LEU A 73 12.18 -0.03 5.51
C LEU A 73 10.77 -0.61 5.72
N ARG A 74 10.01 -0.67 4.67
CA ARG A 74 8.76 -1.41 4.59
C ARG A 74 8.86 -2.39 3.42
N VAL A 75 9.01 -3.68 3.72
CA VAL A 75 9.09 -4.73 2.71
C VAL A 75 7.77 -5.47 2.65
N TYR A 76 7.17 -5.56 1.47
CA TYR A 76 5.92 -6.28 1.27
C TYR A 76 6.09 -7.78 1.52
N SER A 77 5.13 -8.42 2.15
CA SER A 77 5.29 -9.78 2.69
C SER A 77 5.23 -10.90 1.64
N GLY A 78 4.87 -10.62 0.41
CA GLY A 78 4.59 -11.70 -0.53
C GLY A 78 3.23 -12.38 -0.28
N THR A 79 3.11 -13.63 -0.67
CA THR A 79 1.81 -14.31 -0.85
C THR A 79 1.69 -15.65 -0.14
N ARG A 80 2.81 -16.27 0.23
CA ARG A 80 2.90 -17.56 0.95
C ARG A 80 3.95 -17.46 2.06
N ASP A 81 3.84 -18.33 3.05
CA ASP A 81 4.76 -18.41 4.19
C ASP A 81 4.86 -17.09 4.96
N LEU A 82 3.71 -16.40 5.11
CA LEU A 82 3.64 -15.03 5.58
C LEU A 82 4.19 -14.83 7.00
N VAL A 83 4.04 -15.82 7.88
CA VAL A 83 4.60 -15.75 9.24
C VAL A 83 6.13 -15.85 9.18
N SER A 84 6.67 -16.80 8.42
CA SER A 84 8.13 -16.94 8.25
C SER A 84 8.75 -15.70 7.58
N TRP A 85 8.02 -15.09 6.65
CA TRP A 85 8.43 -13.81 6.04
C TRP A 85 8.41 -12.67 7.06
N ALA A 86 7.39 -12.61 7.91
CA ALA A 86 7.28 -11.59 8.96
C ALA A 86 8.44 -11.69 9.96
N GLU A 87 8.77 -12.92 10.41
CA GLU A 87 9.92 -13.20 11.29
C GLU A 87 11.23 -12.72 10.64
N MET A 88 11.47 -13.15 9.40
CA MET A 88 12.67 -12.78 8.66
C MET A 88 12.79 -11.26 8.47
N SER A 89 11.69 -10.60 8.09
CA SER A 89 11.68 -9.14 7.87
C SER A 89 11.93 -8.37 9.17
N ALA A 90 11.35 -8.82 10.28
CA ALA A 90 11.58 -8.20 11.59
C ALA A 90 13.06 -8.33 12.03
N GLU A 91 13.69 -9.48 11.78
CA GLU A 91 15.09 -9.74 12.14
C GLU A 91 16.12 -9.06 11.23
N THR A 92 15.78 -8.78 9.97
CA THR A 92 16.74 -8.30 8.97
C THR A 92 16.62 -6.83 8.63
N VAL A 93 15.40 -6.35 8.39
CA VAL A 93 15.14 -4.97 7.96
C VAL A 93 14.40 -4.15 9.02
N HIS A 94 14.03 -4.74 10.15
CA HIS A 94 13.23 -4.09 11.20
C HIS A 94 11.99 -3.42 10.60
N ASN A 95 11.21 -4.20 9.84
CA ASN A 95 10.10 -3.72 9.02
C ASN A 95 9.23 -2.69 9.77
N ALA A 96 9.00 -1.52 9.19
CA ALA A 96 8.27 -0.43 9.84
C ALA A 96 6.83 -0.82 10.22
N TRP A 97 6.22 -1.65 9.38
CA TRP A 97 4.94 -2.33 9.64
C TRP A 97 4.81 -3.56 8.73
N GLY A 98 3.99 -4.51 9.13
CA GLY A 98 3.62 -5.64 8.27
C GLY A 98 2.71 -5.17 7.14
N ALA A 99 3.06 -5.45 5.89
CA ALA A 99 2.26 -5.12 4.73
C ALA A 99 1.88 -6.41 4.01
N ILE A 100 0.64 -6.83 4.16
CA ILE A 100 0.15 -8.14 3.74
C ILE A 100 -1.10 -8.03 2.85
N PRO A 101 -1.38 -9.02 1.99
CA PRO A 101 -2.67 -9.16 1.32
C PRO A 101 -3.73 -9.72 2.31
N LEU A 102 -4.97 -9.90 1.84
CA LEU A 102 -6.00 -10.66 2.55
C LEU A 102 -6.57 -11.75 1.64
N CYS A 103 -7.22 -11.35 0.55
CA CYS A 103 -7.84 -12.28 -0.41
C CYS A 103 -7.00 -12.48 -1.69
N TRP A 104 -6.07 -11.57 -1.95
CA TRP A 104 -5.29 -11.55 -3.19
C TRP A 104 -4.17 -12.61 -3.17
N TYR A 105 -3.67 -12.91 -4.37
CA TYR A 105 -2.71 -13.97 -4.63
C TYR A 105 -3.27 -15.36 -4.27
N THR A 106 -4.52 -15.56 -4.66
CA THR A 106 -5.26 -16.82 -4.58
C THR A 106 -5.90 -17.11 -5.93
N ALA A 107 -6.74 -18.13 -6.00
CA ALA A 107 -7.55 -18.42 -7.19
C ALA A 107 -8.51 -17.27 -7.55
N LEU A 108 -8.78 -16.35 -6.61
CA LEU A 108 -9.65 -15.19 -6.82
C LEU A 108 -9.12 -14.25 -7.91
N ASP A 109 -7.82 -14.01 -7.97
CA ASP A 109 -7.20 -13.13 -8.96
C ASP A 109 -6.34 -13.85 -10.00
N GLY A 110 -6.33 -15.17 -9.95
CA GLY A 110 -5.66 -16.04 -10.92
C GLY A 110 -4.13 -16.07 -10.81
N ARG A 111 -3.54 -15.42 -9.79
CA ARG A 111 -2.08 -15.41 -9.57
C ARG A 111 -1.57 -16.59 -8.79
N SER A 112 -2.44 -17.38 -8.18
CA SER A 112 -2.13 -18.61 -7.48
C SER A 112 -3.30 -19.59 -7.60
N THR A 113 -3.05 -20.88 -7.41
CA THR A 113 -4.09 -21.92 -7.35
C THR A 113 -4.67 -22.13 -5.95
N ARG A 114 -4.20 -21.36 -4.95
CA ARG A 114 -4.66 -21.46 -3.56
C ARG A 114 -6.14 -21.08 -3.44
N ALA A 115 -6.87 -21.83 -2.62
CA ALA A 115 -8.22 -21.43 -2.25
C ALA A 115 -8.20 -20.09 -1.47
N PRO A 116 -9.14 -19.17 -1.73
CA PRO A 116 -9.21 -17.90 -1.00
C PRO A 116 -9.25 -18.06 0.52
N GLU A 117 -9.95 -19.07 1.04
CA GLU A 117 -10.04 -19.37 2.46
C GLU A 117 -8.67 -19.69 3.09
N ASP A 118 -7.82 -20.42 2.37
CA ASP A 118 -6.46 -20.74 2.86
C ASP A 118 -5.57 -19.50 2.87
N GLY A 119 -5.71 -18.65 1.86
CA GLY A 119 -5.03 -17.34 1.80
C GLY A 119 -5.45 -16.47 2.98
N ILE A 120 -6.75 -16.28 3.18
CA ILE A 120 -7.29 -15.46 4.30
C ILE A 120 -6.80 -16.01 5.65
N ARG A 121 -6.86 -17.32 5.86
CA ARG A 121 -6.43 -17.95 7.12
C ARG A 121 -4.96 -17.69 7.41
N GLU A 122 -4.09 -17.79 6.41
CA GLU A 122 -2.66 -17.50 6.58
C GLU A 122 -2.41 -16.01 6.85
N ASN A 123 -3.12 -15.12 6.15
CA ASN A 123 -3.06 -13.68 6.43
C ASN A 123 -3.50 -13.35 7.87
N GLN A 124 -4.56 -13.98 8.36
CA GLN A 124 -4.99 -13.85 9.77
C GLN A 124 -3.92 -14.32 10.75
N GLN A 125 -3.18 -15.40 10.44
CA GLN A 125 -2.05 -15.85 11.25
C GLN A 125 -0.92 -14.82 11.25
N ALA A 126 -0.59 -14.23 10.10
CA ALA A 126 0.41 -13.18 10.01
C ALA A 126 0.00 -11.91 10.77
N MET A 127 -1.28 -11.49 10.67
CA MET A 127 -1.81 -10.36 11.48
C MET A 127 -1.62 -10.62 12.98
N ARG A 128 -1.96 -11.83 13.45
CA ARG A 128 -1.80 -12.22 14.87
C ARG A 128 -0.34 -12.20 15.28
N TRP A 129 0.55 -12.72 14.44
CA TRP A 129 1.99 -12.72 14.70
C TRP A 129 2.54 -11.29 14.91
N HIS A 130 2.13 -10.34 14.06
CA HIS A 130 2.50 -8.93 14.20
C HIS A 130 1.88 -8.31 15.46
N ALA A 131 0.59 -8.56 15.70
CA ALA A 131 -0.12 -8.04 16.86
C ALA A 131 0.52 -8.44 18.19
N GLU A 132 0.93 -9.71 18.35
CA GLU A 132 1.63 -10.22 19.53
C GLU A 132 2.97 -9.53 19.81
N ARG A 133 3.52 -8.83 18.80
CA ARG A 133 4.79 -8.09 18.87
C ARG A 133 4.63 -6.58 18.85
N GLY A 134 3.40 -6.10 18.86
CA GLY A 134 3.10 -4.66 18.77
C GLY A 134 3.56 -4.01 17.46
N ILE A 135 3.64 -4.79 16.38
CA ILE A 135 4.03 -4.30 15.05
C ILE A 135 2.75 -3.90 14.32
N PRO A 136 2.65 -2.65 13.81
CA PRO A 136 1.50 -2.21 13.03
C PRO A 136 1.29 -3.06 11.76
N VAL A 137 0.06 -3.13 11.28
CA VAL A 137 -0.27 -3.92 10.08
C VAL A 137 -1.01 -3.08 9.05
N GLU A 138 -0.55 -3.17 7.81
CA GLU A 138 -1.18 -2.68 6.60
C GLU A 138 -1.77 -3.86 5.83
N VAL A 139 -3.04 -3.76 5.44
CA VAL A 139 -3.66 -4.78 4.58
C VAL A 139 -3.96 -4.20 3.21
N ASN A 140 -3.32 -4.73 2.19
CA ASN A 140 -3.41 -4.28 0.80
C ASN A 140 -4.65 -4.82 0.08
N GLU A 141 -5.83 -4.63 0.65
CA GLU A 141 -7.03 -5.25 0.13
C GLU A 141 -7.89 -4.31 -0.74
N ALA A 142 -8.33 -3.21 -0.17
CA ALA A 142 -9.34 -2.38 -0.79
C ALA A 142 -8.94 -1.79 -2.15
N HIS A 143 -7.69 -1.43 -2.33
CA HIS A 143 -7.22 -0.84 -3.59
C HIS A 143 -7.08 -1.89 -4.70
N HIS A 144 -6.84 -3.15 -4.40
CA HIS A 144 -6.78 -4.21 -5.40
C HIS A 144 -8.12 -4.44 -6.10
N TRP A 145 -9.23 -4.27 -5.39
CA TRP A 145 -10.57 -4.32 -5.99
C TRP A 145 -10.78 -3.16 -6.95
N SER A 146 -10.41 -1.94 -6.56
CA SER A 146 -10.47 -0.77 -7.43
C SER A 146 -9.57 -0.89 -8.66
N LEU A 147 -8.38 -1.48 -8.52
CA LEU A 147 -7.48 -1.77 -9.65
C LEU A 147 -8.07 -2.78 -10.67
N ARG A 148 -9.10 -3.52 -10.29
CA ARG A 148 -9.82 -4.48 -11.15
C ARG A 148 -11.21 -3.99 -11.50
N GLU A 149 -11.42 -2.68 -11.44
CA GLU A 149 -12.67 -2.02 -11.83
C GLU A 149 -13.91 -2.52 -11.06
N ALA A 150 -13.72 -3.06 -9.86
CA ALA A 150 -14.83 -3.40 -8.99
C ALA A 150 -15.62 -2.14 -8.61
N HIS A 151 -16.92 -2.29 -8.42
CA HIS A 151 -17.79 -1.21 -7.99
C HIS A 151 -17.26 -0.57 -6.69
N ASP A 152 -17.40 0.74 -6.56
CA ASP A 152 -16.88 1.50 -5.40
C ASP A 152 -17.40 0.97 -4.06
N THR A 153 -18.65 0.51 -4.00
CA THR A 153 -19.24 -0.13 -2.81
C THR A 153 -18.43 -1.34 -2.36
N ILE A 154 -17.98 -2.20 -3.30
CA ILE A 154 -17.14 -3.36 -2.97
C ILE A 154 -15.81 -2.89 -2.39
N ALA A 155 -15.19 -1.88 -2.98
CA ALA A 155 -13.94 -1.33 -2.47
C ALA A 155 -14.08 -0.73 -1.06
N VAL A 156 -15.24 -0.14 -0.75
CA VAL A 156 -15.55 0.39 0.59
C VAL A 156 -15.75 -0.75 1.60
N VAL A 157 -16.54 -1.77 1.24
CA VAL A 157 -16.76 -2.97 2.07
C VAL A 157 -15.46 -3.69 2.36
N MET A 158 -14.62 -3.89 1.33
CA MET A 158 -13.34 -4.60 1.50
C MET A 158 -12.35 -3.83 2.36
N ALA A 159 -12.40 -2.49 2.35
CA ALA A 159 -11.61 -1.67 3.29
C ALA A 159 -12.02 -1.92 4.75
N TYR A 160 -13.32 -1.99 5.02
CA TYR A 160 -13.85 -2.34 6.34
C TYR A 160 -13.46 -3.76 6.73
N LEU A 161 -13.67 -4.76 5.86
CA LEU A 161 -13.36 -6.16 6.16
C LEU A 161 -11.87 -6.38 6.43
N ALA A 162 -10.98 -5.66 5.73
CA ALA A 162 -9.55 -5.71 5.97
C ALA A 162 -9.21 -5.20 7.39
N ALA A 163 -9.73 -4.05 7.78
CA ALA A 163 -9.55 -3.49 9.12
C ALA A 163 -10.21 -4.36 10.22
N TYR A 164 -11.39 -4.90 9.94
CA TYR A 164 -12.11 -5.82 10.83
C TYR A 164 -11.29 -7.09 11.10
N ASN A 165 -10.72 -7.70 10.06
CA ASN A 165 -9.84 -8.86 10.23
C ASN A 165 -8.61 -8.51 11.08
N ALA A 166 -7.95 -7.39 10.81
CA ALA A 166 -6.80 -6.93 11.59
C ALA A 166 -7.18 -6.76 13.08
N LYS A 167 -8.29 -6.07 13.38
CA LYS A 167 -8.81 -5.90 14.73
C LYS A 167 -9.09 -7.24 15.40
N LYS A 168 -9.76 -8.16 14.70
CA LYS A 168 -10.08 -9.51 15.24
C LYS A 168 -8.85 -10.35 15.53
N MET A 169 -7.77 -10.13 14.81
CA MET A 169 -6.48 -10.79 15.05
C MET A 169 -5.63 -10.11 16.13
N GLY A 170 -6.12 -9.04 16.74
CA GLY A 170 -5.47 -8.36 17.86
C GLY A 170 -4.52 -7.23 17.47
N VAL A 171 -4.51 -6.81 16.20
CA VAL A 171 -3.75 -5.63 15.76
C VAL A 171 -4.27 -4.40 16.50
N THR A 172 -3.36 -3.59 17.03
CA THR A 172 -3.69 -2.33 17.73
C THR A 172 -3.59 -1.12 16.80
N ASP A 173 -2.58 -1.13 15.94
CA ASP A 173 -2.25 -0.02 15.05
C ASP A 173 -2.38 -0.48 13.60
N TYR A 174 -3.45 -0.02 12.95
CA TYR A 174 -3.78 -0.41 11.58
C TYR A 174 -3.40 0.67 10.58
N VAL A 175 -2.64 0.34 9.54
CA VAL A 175 -2.33 1.25 8.43
C VAL A 175 -3.37 1.09 7.34
N ALA A 176 -4.33 1.99 7.31
CA ALA A 176 -5.43 2.00 6.35
C ALA A 176 -5.00 2.66 5.03
N GLN A 177 -5.17 1.95 3.92
CA GLN A 177 -4.79 2.44 2.59
C GLN A 177 -5.94 3.07 1.83
N TYR A 178 -5.69 4.26 1.26
CA TYR A 178 -6.59 5.02 0.42
C TYR A 178 -5.92 5.32 -0.92
N MET A 179 -6.26 4.56 -1.97
CA MET A 179 -5.72 4.74 -3.31
C MET A 179 -6.65 5.62 -4.13
N PHE A 180 -6.16 6.80 -4.48
CA PHE A 180 -6.84 7.78 -5.32
C PHE A 180 -6.62 7.47 -6.81
N ASN A 181 -7.47 8.04 -7.68
CA ASN A 181 -7.46 7.86 -9.13
C ASN A 181 -7.56 6.38 -9.56
N THR A 182 -8.38 5.60 -8.88
CA THR A 182 -8.53 4.17 -9.14
C THR A 182 -10.00 3.77 -9.01
N PRO A 183 -10.65 3.30 -10.06
CA PRO A 183 -10.16 3.13 -11.44
C PRO A 183 -9.74 4.46 -12.14
N PRO A 184 -8.98 4.38 -13.25
CA PRO A 184 -8.40 5.58 -13.90
C PRO A 184 -9.38 6.67 -14.33
N THR A 185 -10.64 6.36 -14.52
CA THR A 185 -11.69 7.30 -14.96
C THR A 185 -12.48 7.92 -13.81
N THR A 186 -12.09 7.68 -12.55
CA THR A 186 -12.81 8.20 -11.40
C THR A 186 -12.61 9.71 -11.26
N TYR A 187 -13.72 10.46 -11.23
CA TYR A 187 -13.69 11.91 -11.00
C TYR A 187 -13.32 12.23 -9.55
N GLY A 188 -12.62 13.35 -9.33
CA GLY A 188 -12.10 13.73 -8.03
C GLY A 188 -13.14 13.76 -6.90
N ALA A 189 -14.35 14.27 -7.15
CA ALA A 189 -15.43 14.27 -6.16
C ALA A 189 -15.87 12.85 -5.77
N MET A 190 -16.04 11.96 -6.76
CA MET A 190 -16.42 10.56 -6.54
C MET A 190 -15.32 9.79 -5.81
N ASP A 191 -14.07 10.05 -6.18
CA ASP A 191 -12.91 9.43 -5.56
C ASP A 191 -12.75 9.86 -4.10
N LEU A 192 -12.90 11.16 -3.82
CA LEU A 192 -12.87 11.68 -2.46
C LEU A 192 -14.02 11.11 -1.62
N ALA A 193 -15.24 11.06 -2.16
CA ALA A 193 -16.41 10.47 -1.49
C ALA A 193 -16.16 9.01 -1.09
N LYS A 194 -15.59 8.21 -2.00
CA LYS A 194 -15.20 6.82 -1.74
C LYS A 194 -14.18 6.71 -0.61
N MET A 195 -13.15 7.57 -0.59
CA MET A 195 -12.12 7.56 0.46
C MET A 195 -12.71 7.97 1.82
N LEU A 196 -13.60 8.96 1.85
CA LEU A 196 -14.28 9.37 3.07
C LEU A 196 -15.22 8.28 3.60
N ALA A 197 -15.94 7.58 2.72
CA ALA A 197 -16.78 6.44 3.13
C ALA A 197 -15.93 5.30 3.72
N LYS A 198 -14.80 4.94 3.10
CA LYS A 198 -13.85 3.97 3.67
C LYS A 198 -13.37 4.40 5.05
N ASN A 199 -12.97 5.66 5.20
CA ASN A 199 -12.48 6.19 6.46
C ASN A 199 -13.53 6.10 7.56
N GLU A 200 -14.77 6.52 7.29
CA GLU A 200 -15.86 6.47 8.26
C GLU A 200 -16.15 5.05 8.75
N LEU A 201 -16.19 4.07 7.84
CA LEU A 201 -16.41 2.66 8.22
C LEU A 201 -15.20 2.09 9.00
N ILE A 202 -13.97 2.40 8.62
CA ILE A 202 -12.78 1.94 9.36
C ILE A 202 -12.75 2.58 10.75
N GLU A 203 -13.01 3.88 10.87
CA GLU A 203 -13.05 4.58 12.16
C GLU A 203 -14.18 4.08 13.07
N SER A 204 -15.27 3.55 12.51
CA SER A 204 -16.32 2.91 13.31
C SER A 204 -15.86 1.66 14.07
N LEU A 205 -14.69 1.10 13.68
CA LEU A 205 -14.05 -0.01 14.38
C LEU A 205 -13.15 0.44 15.54
N HIS A 206 -12.84 1.74 15.67
CA HIS A 206 -11.94 2.23 16.71
C HIS A 206 -12.51 1.99 18.11
N ASP A 207 -11.62 1.65 19.03
CA ASP A 207 -11.87 1.50 20.45
C ASP A 207 -10.57 1.72 21.27
N ASP A 208 -10.58 1.38 22.55
CA ASP A 208 -9.41 1.54 23.43
C ASP A 208 -8.18 0.70 23.01
N ARG A 209 -8.36 -0.25 22.10
CA ARG A 209 -7.32 -1.21 21.68
C ARG A 209 -7.03 -1.20 20.19
N PHE A 210 -7.82 -0.52 19.38
CA PHE A 210 -7.67 -0.50 17.94
C PHE A 210 -7.81 0.91 17.39
N SER A 211 -6.80 1.36 16.67
CA SER A 211 -6.81 2.62 15.95
C SER A 211 -6.23 2.45 14.54
N SER A 212 -6.47 3.42 13.67
CA SER A 212 -5.90 3.42 12.32
C SER A 212 -5.20 4.72 11.98
N VAL A 213 -4.14 4.60 11.19
CA VAL A 213 -3.47 5.73 10.53
C VAL A 213 -3.82 5.70 9.05
N ARG A 214 -4.09 6.87 8.47
CA ARG A 214 -4.46 7.01 7.06
C ARG A 214 -3.22 7.10 6.19
N GLN A 215 -3.06 6.14 5.26
CA GLN A 215 -2.03 6.14 4.24
C GLN A 215 -2.68 6.37 2.87
N VAL A 216 -2.34 7.47 2.22
CA VAL A 216 -2.84 7.79 0.88
C VAL A 216 -1.81 7.48 -0.19
N ARG A 217 -2.28 7.17 -1.39
CA ARG A 217 -1.42 6.98 -2.58
C ARG A 217 -2.21 7.23 -3.86
N ALA A 218 -1.50 7.55 -4.95
CA ALA A 218 -2.05 7.54 -6.30
C ALA A 218 -2.17 6.12 -6.85
N GLY A 219 -3.12 5.89 -7.76
CA GLY A 219 -3.24 4.63 -8.48
C GLY A 219 -2.24 4.53 -9.63
N LEU A 220 -1.53 3.40 -9.71
CA LEU A 220 -0.50 3.13 -10.74
C LEU A 220 -1.06 3.21 -12.16
N LEU A 221 -2.23 2.59 -12.39
CA LEU A 221 -2.85 2.48 -13.70
C LEU A 221 -3.39 3.80 -14.25
N SER A 222 -3.44 4.85 -13.42
CA SER A 222 -3.92 6.16 -13.82
C SER A 222 -2.83 7.08 -14.37
N LEU A 223 -1.56 6.71 -14.18
CA LEU A 223 -0.44 7.52 -14.63
C LEU A 223 -0.25 7.39 -16.15
N SER A 224 -0.08 8.53 -16.79
CA SER A 224 0.20 8.60 -18.21
C SER A 224 1.61 8.07 -18.53
N PRO A 225 1.83 7.41 -19.68
CA PRO A 225 3.17 7.13 -20.17
C PRO A 225 3.94 8.40 -20.58
N ARG A 226 3.26 9.55 -20.66
CA ARG A 226 3.91 10.85 -20.89
C ARG A 226 4.33 11.45 -19.56
N MET A 227 5.63 11.59 -19.32
CA MET A 227 6.21 12.02 -18.05
C MET A 227 5.75 13.41 -17.60
N ASP A 228 5.57 14.35 -18.53
CA ASP A 228 5.05 15.69 -18.25
C ASP A 228 3.61 15.65 -17.69
N VAL A 229 2.77 14.80 -18.27
CA VAL A 229 1.40 14.57 -17.82
C VAL A 229 1.38 13.81 -16.49
N ALA A 230 2.18 12.75 -16.37
CA ALA A 230 2.24 11.92 -15.18
C ALA A 230 2.69 12.70 -13.92
N LYS A 231 3.66 13.62 -14.05
CA LYS A 231 4.06 14.52 -12.97
C LYS A 231 2.91 15.44 -12.51
N GLY A 232 2.14 15.95 -13.46
CA GLY A 232 0.92 16.73 -13.16
C GLY A 232 -0.15 15.89 -12.47
N GLN A 233 -0.36 14.64 -12.90
CA GLN A 233 -1.30 13.70 -12.27
C GLN A 233 -0.88 13.34 -10.84
N LEU A 234 0.41 13.08 -10.59
CA LEU A 234 0.92 12.84 -9.24
C LEU A 234 0.67 14.04 -8.31
N ALA A 235 0.95 15.26 -8.79
CA ALA A 235 0.72 16.47 -8.01
C ALA A 235 -0.77 16.69 -7.70
N ALA A 236 -1.65 16.55 -8.71
CA ALA A 236 -3.09 16.73 -8.55
C ALA A 236 -3.69 15.67 -7.61
N SER A 237 -3.30 14.41 -7.78
CA SER A 237 -3.73 13.31 -6.90
C SER A 237 -3.30 13.53 -5.46
N THR A 238 -2.06 14.01 -5.25
CA THR A 238 -1.56 14.35 -3.91
C THR A 238 -2.40 15.48 -3.29
N ALA A 239 -2.68 16.55 -4.03
CA ALA A 239 -3.49 17.66 -3.52
C ALA A 239 -4.89 17.19 -3.10
N LEU A 240 -5.56 16.36 -3.92
CA LEU A 240 -6.87 15.79 -3.58
C LEU A 240 -6.77 14.90 -2.33
N ALA A 241 -5.73 14.06 -2.25
CA ALA A 241 -5.53 13.13 -1.15
C ALA A 241 -5.33 13.82 0.21
N LEU A 242 -4.82 15.05 0.23
CA LEU A 242 -4.69 15.82 1.47
C LEU A 242 -6.04 16.15 2.14
N ALA A 243 -7.14 16.10 1.39
CA ALA A 243 -8.48 16.33 1.92
C ALA A 243 -8.90 15.28 2.98
N VAL A 244 -8.32 14.07 2.96
CA VAL A 244 -8.55 13.05 4.00
C VAL A 244 -7.59 13.18 5.18
N LYS A 245 -6.78 14.24 5.25
CA LYS A 245 -5.82 14.51 6.34
C LYS A 245 -4.93 13.27 6.64
N PRO A 246 -4.13 12.81 5.66
CA PRO A 246 -3.33 11.60 5.81
C PRO A 246 -2.21 11.76 6.85
N HIS A 247 -1.84 10.64 7.50
CA HIS A 247 -0.66 10.54 8.34
C HIS A 247 0.56 10.10 7.53
N ILE A 248 0.32 9.31 6.47
CA ILE A 248 1.35 8.76 5.58
C ILE A 248 0.96 9.05 4.13
N ILE A 249 1.91 9.53 3.34
CA ILE A 249 1.77 9.63 1.89
C ILE A 249 2.72 8.62 1.26
N HIS A 250 2.16 7.56 0.67
CA HIS A 250 2.90 6.60 -0.12
C HIS A 250 3.09 7.17 -1.53
N VAL A 251 4.27 7.66 -1.80
CA VAL A 251 4.61 8.25 -3.10
C VAL A 251 4.80 7.14 -4.12
N VAL A 252 4.00 7.19 -5.18
CA VAL A 252 4.14 6.32 -6.35
C VAL A 252 5.05 7.04 -7.35
N GLY A 253 5.96 6.32 -7.98
CA GLY A 253 6.79 6.87 -9.05
C GLY A 253 5.92 7.38 -10.20
N TYR A 254 6.08 8.63 -10.61
CA TYR A 254 5.30 9.17 -11.73
C TYR A 254 5.53 8.39 -13.03
N CYS A 255 6.68 7.71 -13.15
CA CYS A 255 7.07 6.94 -14.33
C CYS A 255 6.39 5.56 -14.45
N GLU A 256 5.65 5.11 -13.45
CA GLU A 256 5.04 3.76 -13.37
C GLU A 256 4.08 3.44 -14.53
N GLY A 257 3.60 4.45 -15.28
CA GLY A 257 2.81 4.25 -16.49
C GLY A 257 3.65 3.90 -17.73
N ASP A 258 4.98 4.00 -17.65
CA ASP A 258 5.91 3.80 -18.76
C ASP A 258 7.00 2.76 -18.43
N HIS A 259 7.66 2.91 -17.29
CA HIS A 259 8.76 2.02 -16.88
C HIS A 259 8.84 1.87 -15.36
N ALA A 260 9.62 0.89 -14.91
CA ALA A 260 9.90 0.69 -13.50
C ALA A 260 10.78 1.84 -12.96
N ALA A 261 10.35 2.45 -11.85
CA ALA A 261 11.03 3.58 -11.25
C ALA A 261 12.47 3.25 -10.83
N ASP A 262 13.40 4.10 -11.21
CA ASP A 262 14.75 4.11 -10.65
C ASP A 262 14.85 5.06 -9.43
N ALA A 263 16.06 5.21 -8.88
CA ALA A 263 16.25 6.06 -7.70
C ALA A 263 15.97 7.55 -7.98
N ASP A 264 16.29 8.05 -9.18
CA ASP A 264 16.07 9.45 -9.55
C ASP A 264 14.58 9.73 -9.72
N ASP A 265 13.83 8.81 -10.34
CA ASP A 265 12.37 8.89 -10.48
C ASP A 265 11.67 8.94 -9.12
N VAL A 266 12.10 8.10 -8.18
CA VAL A 266 11.57 8.10 -6.80
C VAL A 266 11.88 9.41 -6.10
N ILE A 267 13.13 9.89 -6.18
CA ILE A 267 13.55 11.15 -5.56
C ILE A 267 12.78 12.33 -6.15
N GLU A 268 12.61 12.39 -7.47
CA GLU A 268 11.84 13.44 -8.13
C GLU A 268 10.36 13.37 -7.74
N SER A 269 9.77 12.19 -7.73
CA SER A 269 8.38 11.99 -7.29
C SER A 269 8.16 12.49 -5.85
N CYS A 270 9.07 12.17 -4.94
CA CYS A 270 9.01 12.67 -3.57
C CYS A 270 9.11 14.20 -3.51
N ARG A 271 9.97 14.82 -4.31
CA ARG A 271 10.09 16.29 -4.38
C ARG A 271 8.83 16.96 -4.93
N ILE A 272 8.16 16.35 -5.91
CA ILE A 272 6.86 16.83 -6.41
C ILE A 272 5.84 16.82 -5.27
N VAL A 273 5.72 15.70 -4.55
CA VAL A 273 4.79 15.57 -3.41
C VAL A 273 5.11 16.58 -2.31
N GLN A 274 6.39 16.76 -1.96
CA GLN A 274 6.82 17.77 -0.99
C GLN A 274 6.48 19.20 -1.45
N GLY A 275 6.55 19.47 -2.76
CA GLY A 275 6.12 20.74 -3.34
C GLY A 275 4.63 21.00 -3.12
N VAL A 276 3.80 19.99 -3.37
CA VAL A 276 2.34 20.08 -3.11
C VAL A 276 2.07 20.30 -1.62
N LEU A 277 2.72 19.55 -0.74
CA LEU A 277 2.58 19.73 0.71
C LEU A 277 2.87 21.16 1.16
N ARG A 278 3.96 21.75 0.69
CA ARG A 278 4.33 23.14 1.03
C ARG A 278 3.24 24.14 0.62
N ASN A 279 2.62 23.94 -0.55
CA ASN A 279 1.55 24.82 -1.04
C ASN A 279 0.26 24.68 -0.20
N CYS A 280 0.06 23.53 0.44
CA CYS A 280 -1.16 23.23 1.20
C CYS A 280 -1.02 23.48 2.71
N LEU A 281 0.19 23.79 3.21
CA LEU A 281 0.46 23.95 4.64
C LEU A 281 -0.37 25.06 5.33
N PHE A 282 -0.73 26.11 4.57
CA PHE A 282 -1.46 27.26 5.11
C PHE A 282 -2.97 27.18 4.90
N GLY A 283 -3.46 26.08 4.41
CA GLY A 283 -4.87 25.80 4.24
C GLY A 283 -5.24 25.33 2.84
N MET A 284 -6.30 24.59 2.78
CA MET A 284 -6.92 24.06 1.56
C MET A 284 -8.42 24.36 1.60
N PRO A 285 -9.09 24.41 0.43
CA PRO A 285 -10.55 24.43 0.38
C PRO A 285 -11.12 23.21 1.13
N GLU A 286 -12.29 23.38 1.75
CA GLU A 286 -13.01 22.30 2.45
C GLU A 286 -13.65 21.33 1.43
N MET A 287 -12.85 20.64 0.65
CA MET A 287 -13.32 19.69 -0.37
C MET A 287 -14.28 18.62 0.13
N PRO A 288 -14.14 18.08 1.36
CA PRO A 288 -15.12 17.14 1.93
C PRO A 288 -16.52 17.74 2.13
N ALA A 289 -16.64 19.05 2.24
CA ALA A 289 -17.93 19.75 2.42
C ALA A 289 -18.67 20.03 1.10
N ASP A 290 -18.10 19.64 -0.04
CA ASP A 290 -18.79 19.74 -1.33
C ASP A 290 -20.04 18.85 -1.32
N PRO A 291 -21.24 19.38 -1.69
CA PRO A 291 -22.48 18.60 -1.65
C PRO A 291 -22.43 17.32 -2.49
N THR A 292 -21.75 17.34 -3.63
CA THR A 292 -21.60 16.15 -4.49
C THR A 292 -20.76 15.06 -3.81
N VAL A 293 -19.72 15.48 -3.09
CA VAL A 293 -18.86 14.55 -2.32
C VAL A 293 -19.65 13.93 -1.18
N GLU A 294 -20.40 14.74 -0.43
CA GLU A 294 -21.18 14.25 0.71
C GLU A 294 -22.33 13.33 0.27
N GLU A 295 -23.08 13.70 -0.78
CA GLU A 295 -24.17 12.86 -1.33
C GLU A 295 -23.64 11.48 -1.74
N ARG A 296 -22.57 11.45 -2.54
CA ARG A 296 -21.97 10.19 -2.98
C ARG A 296 -21.39 9.37 -1.83
N LYS A 297 -20.79 10.01 -0.84
CA LYS A 297 -20.32 9.33 0.37
C LYS A 297 -21.48 8.63 1.09
N GLN A 298 -22.62 9.29 1.28
CA GLN A 298 -23.79 8.72 1.96
C GLN A 298 -24.40 7.56 1.18
N GLU A 299 -24.47 7.64 -0.15
CA GLU A 299 -24.87 6.51 -1.00
C GLU A 299 -23.97 5.29 -0.76
N LEU A 300 -22.66 5.47 -0.86
CA LEU A 300 -21.69 4.38 -0.67
C LEU A 300 -21.75 3.77 0.73
N LEU A 301 -21.96 4.58 1.76
CA LEU A 301 -22.12 4.09 3.14
C LEU A 301 -23.41 3.26 3.28
N SER A 302 -24.51 3.70 2.67
CA SER A 302 -25.78 2.96 2.69
C SER A 302 -25.64 1.61 1.99
N GLU A 303 -25.10 1.59 0.78
CA GLU A 303 -24.86 0.38 0.00
C GLU A 303 -23.87 -0.58 0.70
N ALA A 304 -22.80 -0.02 1.27
CA ALA A 304 -21.81 -0.81 1.98
C ALA A 304 -22.40 -1.48 3.24
N ARG A 305 -23.23 -0.75 4.02
CA ARG A 305 -23.92 -1.33 5.19
C ARG A 305 -24.88 -2.45 4.79
N MET A 306 -25.67 -2.26 3.73
CA MET A 306 -26.55 -3.32 3.22
C MET A 306 -25.76 -4.58 2.82
N LEU A 307 -24.60 -4.42 2.18
CA LEU A 307 -23.77 -5.55 1.79
C LEU A 307 -23.10 -6.20 3.00
N LEU A 308 -22.63 -5.42 3.98
CA LEU A 308 -22.04 -5.95 5.22
C LEU A 308 -23.08 -6.70 6.08
N ASP A 309 -24.32 -6.26 6.10
CA ASP A 309 -25.42 -6.95 6.81
C ASP A 309 -25.79 -8.29 6.15
N ALA A 310 -25.47 -8.47 4.87
CA ALA A 310 -25.73 -9.70 4.12
C ALA A 310 -24.56 -10.72 4.22
N ILE A 311 -23.40 -10.32 4.70
CA ILE A 311 -22.22 -11.18 4.91
C ILE A 311 -22.22 -11.73 6.34
#